data_b02926f4372be48f0818e78a70956185
#
_entry.id   b02926f4372be48f0818e78a70956185
#
_cell.length_a   1.000
_cell.length_b   1.000
_cell.length_c   1.000
_cell.angle_alpha   90.00
_cell.angle_beta   90.00
_cell.angle_gamma   90.00
#
_symmetry.space_group_name_H-M   'P 1'
#
loop_
_entity.id
_entity.type
_entity.pdbx_description
1 polymer ?
#
loop_
_entity_poly.entity_id
_entity_poly.type
_entity_poly.pdbx_seq_one_letter_code
_entity_poly.pdbx_strand_id
1 'polypeptide(L)'
;GNQLLMTSIAIPLLDGDRVIGVLGVDISLESLQETARKASAELYGGQAHVSIISPAGYLAGHSRDASQLGKSMASAFPSQNGEISRLLAAGEARFLEQESTLQVFEHMLPIPEAKHWGVLLEVPKDPLLGPALKLEKELDERRTADTSFSVLLSLIAIGLGGALMWLTARGVTRPILAVAAMLKNIASGEGDLT
;
A
#
# COMPACT_ATOMS: atom_id res chain seq x y z
N GLY A 1 36.59 26.82 -14.12
CA GLY A 1 35.40 27.55 -13.70
C GLY A 1 34.27 26.56 -13.47
N ASN A 2 33.63 26.62 -12.32
CA ASN A 2 32.43 25.81 -12.05
C ASN A 2 31.34 26.31 -13.01
N GLN A 3 30.81 25.42 -13.85
CA GLN A 3 29.60 25.71 -14.62
C GLN A 3 28.40 25.71 -13.67
N LEU A 4 27.80 26.88 -13.47
CA LEU A 4 26.56 26.98 -12.70
C LEU A 4 25.39 26.65 -13.64
N LEU A 5 24.69 25.55 -13.36
CA LEU A 5 23.48 25.20 -14.07
C LEU A 5 22.32 26.05 -13.53
N MET A 6 21.64 26.76 -14.43
CA MET A 6 20.50 27.61 -14.09
C MET A 6 19.33 27.36 -15.03
N THR A 7 18.16 27.71 -14.56
CA THR A 7 16.94 27.82 -15.36
C THR A 7 16.37 29.20 -15.18
N SER A 8 15.78 29.78 -16.23
CA SER A 8 15.21 31.11 -16.18
C SER A 8 13.69 31.04 -16.35
N ILE A 9 13.00 31.84 -15.55
CA ILE A 9 11.59 32.15 -15.73
C ILE A 9 11.53 33.58 -16.27
N ALA A 10 10.92 33.75 -17.44
CA ALA A 10 10.83 35.06 -18.07
C ALA A 10 9.39 35.39 -18.47
N ILE A 11 8.99 36.63 -18.24
CA ILE A 11 7.70 37.17 -18.63
C ILE A 11 7.89 38.42 -19.49
N PRO A 12 7.07 38.60 -20.55
CA PRO A 12 7.10 39.82 -21.35
C PRO A 12 6.49 40.97 -20.53
N LEU A 13 7.12 42.15 -20.67
CA LEU A 13 6.54 43.41 -20.23
C LEU A 13 5.79 44.00 -21.40
N LEU A 14 4.49 44.21 -21.19
CA LEU A 14 3.57 44.69 -22.23
C LEU A 14 3.17 46.15 -21.99
N ASP A 15 3.10 46.91 -23.09
CA ASP A 15 2.40 48.19 -23.18
C ASP A 15 1.28 48.04 -24.21
N GLY A 16 0.05 47.81 -23.73
CA GLY A 16 -1.02 47.29 -24.57
C GLY A 16 -0.67 45.90 -25.13
N ASP A 17 -0.71 45.73 -26.45
CA ASP A 17 -0.32 44.49 -27.14
C ASP A 17 1.15 44.44 -27.54
N ARG A 18 1.93 45.47 -27.19
CA ARG A 18 3.34 45.58 -27.59
C ARG A 18 4.27 45.12 -26.48
N VAL A 19 5.14 44.18 -26.80
CA VAL A 19 6.25 43.81 -25.88
C VAL A 19 7.28 44.96 -25.85
N ILE A 20 7.48 45.54 -24.66
CA ILE A 20 8.45 46.62 -24.42
C ILE A 20 9.71 46.15 -23.69
N GLY A 21 9.67 44.93 -23.13
CA GLY A 21 10.80 44.35 -22.43
C GLY A 21 10.49 42.92 -21.95
N VAL A 22 11.47 42.34 -21.29
CA VAL A 22 11.35 41.02 -20.66
C VAL A 22 11.91 41.11 -19.23
N LEU A 23 11.14 40.66 -18.27
CA LEU A 23 11.60 40.45 -16.89
C LEU A 23 11.98 38.98 -16.75
N GLY A 24 13.20 38.68 -16.34
CA GLY A 24 13.66 37.32 -16.10
C GLY A 24 14.20 37.14 -14.70
N VAL A 25 14.00 35.95 -14.14
CA VAL A 25 14.60 35.51 -12.88
C VAL A 25 15.32 34.21 -13.14
N ASP A 26 16.62 34.17 -12.81
CA ASP A 26 17.44 32.98 -12.90
C ASP A 26 17.41 32.22 -11.58
N ILE A 27 17.15 30.91 -11.68
CA ILE A 27 17.08 30.01 -10.54
C ILE A 27 18.18 28.96 -10.70
N SER A 28 19.05 28.86 -9.72
CA SER A 28 20.08 27.83 -9.68
C SER A 28 19.44 26.43 -9.57
N LEU A 29 19.86 25.48 -10.43
CA LEU A 29 19.44 24.09 -10.33
C LEU A 29 19.92 23.46 -9.00
N GLU A 30 21.02 23.93 -8.44
CA GLU A 30 21.50 23.50 -7.13
C GLU A 30 20.48 23.84 -6.01
N SER A 31 19.87 25.03 -6.07
CA SER A 31 18.81 25.44 -5.15
C SER A 31 17.56 24.57 -5.26
N LEU A 32 17.13 24.24 -6.48
CA LEU A 32 16.01 23.33 -6.73
C LEU A 32 16.32 21.90 -6.31
N GLN A 33 17.54 21.45 -6.51
CA GLN A 33 18.03 20.17 -6.03
C GLN A 33 17.96 20.04 -4.51
N GLU A 34 18.41 21.08 -3.80
CA GLU A 34 18.34 21.10 -2.34
C GLU A 34 16.88 21.11 -1.84
N THR A 35 15.99 21.82 -2.54
CA THR A 35 14.56 21.80 -2.28
C THR A 35 13.97 20.40 -2.47
N ALA A 36 14.30 19.72 -3.55
CA ALA A 36 13.86 18.34 -3.81
C ALA A 36 14.36 17.37 -2.72
N ARG A 37 15.63 17.53 -2.29
CA ARG A 37 16.21 16.71 -1.22
C ARG A 37 15.54 16.94 0.13
N LYS A 38 15.28 18.18 0.51
CA LYS A 38 14.59 18.53 1.76
C LYS A 38 13.17 17.96 1.76
N ALA A 39 12.41 18.17 0.70
CA ALA A 39 11.08 17.62 0.55
C ALA A 39 11.08 16.07 0.65
N SER A 40 12.03 15.42 -0.01
CA SER A 40 12.21 13.96 0.09
C SER A 40 12.50 13.50 1.52
N ALA A 41 13.36 14.21 2.25
CA ALA A 41 13.74 13.86 3.62
C ALA A 41 12.57 13.98 4.62
N GLU A 42 11.64 14.90 4.38
CA GLU A 42 10.48 15.14 5.23
C GLU A 42 9.31 14.19 4.94
N LEU A 43 9.29 13.59 3.74
CA LEU A 43 8.21 12.72 3.31
C LEU A 43 8.52 11.24 3.59
N TYR A 44 7.58 10.55 4.23
CA TYR A 44 7.64 9.10 4.49
C TYR A 44 8.96 8.63 5.12
N GLY A 45 9.52 9.43 6.05
CA GLY A 45 10.78 9.09 6.71
C GLY A 45 12.00 9.12 5.79
N GLY A 46 11.97 9.93 4.73
CA GLY A 46 13.04 10.05 3.74
C GLY A 46 13.02 8.97 2.64
N GLN A 47 11.95 8.20 2.55
CA GLN A 47 11.83 7.12 1.56
C GLN A 47 11.11 7.56 0.28
N ALA A 48 10.48 8.72 0.31
CA ALA A 48 9.90 9.32 -0.88
C ALA A 48 10.99 9.97 -1.75
N HIS A 49 10.79 9.99 -3.06
CA HIS A 49 11.68 10.65 -4.01
C HIS A 49 10.93 11.76 -4.72
N VAL A 50 11.57 12.91 -4.83
CA VAL A 50 10.99 14.10 -5.45
C VAL A 50 11.83 14.48 -6.67
N SER A 51 11.17 14.65 -7.80
CA SER A 51 11.77 15.17 -9.04
C SER A 51 11.04 16.44 -9.44
N ILE A 52 11.79 17.48 -9.76
CA ILE A 52 11.29 18.75 -10.29
C ILE A 52 11.62 18.79 -11.77
N ILE A 53 10.61 18.99 -12.60
CA ILE A 53 10.70 18.94 -14.05
C ILE A 53 10.38 20.32 -14.62
N SER A 54 11.29 20.85 -15.44
CA SER A 54 11.08 22.11 -16.12
C SER A 54 10.05 21.98 -17.26
N PRO A 55 9.47 23.08 -17.75
CA PRO A 55 8.54 23.07 -18.88
C PRO A 55 9.10 22.43 -20.16
N ALA A 56 10.42 22.44 -20.32
CA ALA A 56 11.10 21.83 -21.46
C ALA A 56 11.41 20.33 -21.26
N GLY A 57 10.96 19.73 -20.15
CA GLY A 57 11.16 18.31 -19.85
C GLY A 57 12.55 17.94 -19.36
N TYR A 58 13.27 18.90 -18.75
CA TYR A 58 14.56 18.65 -18.11
C TYR A 58 14.40 18.58 -16.59
N LEU A 59 15.22 17.75 -15.95
CA LEU A 59 15.25 17.62 -14.49
C LEU A 59 15.96 18.84 -13.87
N ALA A 60 15.19 19.64 -13.17
CA ALA A 60 15.67 20.78 -12.42
C ALA A 60 16.02 20.44 -10.97
N GLY A 61 15.47 19.35 -10.44
CA GLY A 61 15.80 18.74 -9.17
C GLY A 61 15.50 17.25 -9.19
N HIS A 62 16.33 16.43 -8.54
CA HIS A 62 16.12 14.98 -8.47
C HIS A 62 16.73 14.43 -7.18
N SER A 63 15.90 14.21 -6.15
CA SER A 63 16.36 13.94 -4.79
C SER A 63 17.25 12.72 -4.64
N ARG A 64 17.08 11.70 -5.50
CA ARG A 64 17.82 10.43 -5.44
C ARG A 64 19.22 10.54 -6.05
N ASP A 65 19.37 11.28 -7.14
CA ASP A 65 20.61 11.31 -7.92
C ASP A 65 20.85 12.72 -8.53
N ALA A 66 21.77 13.46 -7.93
CA ALA A 66 22.13 14.80 -8.41
C ALA A 66 22.78 14.78 -9.81
N SER A 67 23.30 13.65 -10.27
CA SER A 67 23.88 13.54 -11.61
C SER A 67 22.85 13.63 -12.74
N GLN A 68 21.55 13.54 -12.40
CA GLN A 68 20.44 13.69 -13.34
C GLN A 68 20.06 15.16 -13.62
N LEU A 69 20.58 16.10 -12.82
CA LEU A 69 20.31 17.53 -13.03
C LEU A 69 20.66 17.98 -14.44
N GLY A 70 19.73 18.71 -15.04
CA GLY A 70 19.89 19.23 -16.42
C GLY A 70 19.72 18.18 -17.51
N LYS A 71 19.51 16.89 -17.17
CA LYS A 71 19.22 15.86 -18.17
C LYS A 71 17.73 15.80 -18.49
N SER A 72 17.43 15.29 -19.69
CA SER A 72 16.05 15.07 -20.09
C SER A 72 15.37 14.05 -19.17
N MET A 73 14.11 14.29 -18.81
CA MET A 73 13.30 13.33 -18.07
C MET A 73 13.13 11.99 -18.80
N ALA A 74 13.27 11.97 -20.12
CA ALA A 74 13.28 10.74 -20.92
C ALA A 74 14.42 9.79 -20.55
N SER A 75 15.53 10.31 -20.01
CA SER A 75 16.65 9.48 -19.55
C SER A 75 16.42 8.90 -18.16
N ALA A 76 15.70 9.62 -17.29
CA ALA A 76 15.39 9.16 -15.93
C ALA A 76 14.12 8.29 -15.89
N PHE A 77 13.13 8.61 -16.72
CA PHE A 77 11.81 7.96 -16.76
C PHE A 77 11.44 7.50 -18.17
N PRO A 78 12.21 6.60 -18.81
CA PRO A 78 12.04 6.27 -20.23
C PRO A 78 10.66 5.66 -20.53
N SER A 79 10.12 4.83 -19.63
CA SER A 79 8.81 4.19 -19.81
C SER A 79 7.62 5.14 -19.61
N GLN A 80 7.81 6.24 -18.89
CA GLN A 80 6.75 7.19 -18.52
C GLN A 80 6.87 8.54 -19.22
N ASN A 81 7.94 8.76 -19.97
CA ASN A 81 8.24 10.05 -20.60
C ASN A 81 7.05 10.61 -21.39
N GLY A 82 6.39 9.79 -22.19
CA GLY A 82 5.24 10.23 -23.00
C GLY A 82 4.06 10.69 -22.14
N GLU A 83 3.75 9.99 -21.06
CA GLU A 83 2.66 10.33 -20.14
C GLU A 83 2.99 11.59 -19.34
N ILE A 84 4.17 11.65 -18.74
CA ILE A 84 4.61 12.83 -17.97
C ILE A 84 4.65 14.07 -18.86
N SER A 85 5.14 13.96 -20.13
CA SER A 85 5.14 15.07 -21.08
C SER A 85 3.74 15.58 -21.38
N ARG A 86 2.79 14.67 -21.55
CA ARG A 86 1.39 15.03 -21.80
C ARG A 86 0.78 15.75 -20.60
N LEU A 87 0.98 15.21 -19.39
CA LEU A 87 0.48 15.80 -18.14
C LEU A 87 1.09 17.20 -17.90
N LEU A 88 2.39 17.34 -18.14
CA LEU A 88 3.10 18.60 -18.04
C LEU A 88 2.54 19.67 -19.00
N ALA A 89 2.33 19.28 -20.26
CA ALA A 89 1.77 20.19 -21.28
C ALA A 89 0.33 20.58 -21.00
N ALA A 90 -0.48 19.63 -20.48
CA ALA A 90 -1.89 19.87 -20.17
C ALA A 90 -2.09 20.61 -18.83
N GLY A 91 -1.08 20.64 -17.94
CA GLY A 91 -1.25 21.12 -16.57
C GLY A 91 -2.22 20.25 -15.77
N GLU A 92 -2.11 18.93 -15.93
CA GLU A 92 -2.95 17.97 -15.25
C GLU A 92 -2.17 17.27 -14.14
N ALA A 93 -2.81 17.10 -12.97
CA ALA A 93 -2.32 16.26 -11.91
C ALA A 93 -2.77 14.81 -12.14
N ARG A 94 -1.93 13.85 -11.80
CA ARG A 94 -2.27 12.43 -11.91
C ARG A 94 -1.57 11.56 -10.89
N PHE A 95 -2.32 10.59 -10.42
CA PHE A 95 -1.79 9.46 -9.67
C PHE A 95 -1.41 8.35 -10.65
N LEU A 96 -0.16 7.89 -10.56
CA LEU A 96 0.41 6.84 -11.41
C LEU A 96 0.81 5.67 -10.51
N GLU A 97 0.32 4.49 -10.81
CA GLU A 97 0.69 3.28 -10.07
C GLU A 97 1.67 2.45 -10.88
N GLN A 98 2.81 2.15 -10.27
CA GLN A 98 3.80 1.21 -10.77
C GLN A 98 3.79 -0.07 -9.92
N GLU A 99 4.46 -1.10 -10.37
CA GLU A 99 4.51 -2.39 -9.66
C GLU A 99 5.01 -2.24 -8.22
N SER A 100 6.10 -1.50 -8.00
CA SER A 100 6.75 -1.34 -6.69
C SER A 100 6.63 0.06 -6.08
N THR A 101 6.11 1.05 -6.83
CA THR A 101 6.04 2.44 -6.39
C THR A 101 4.67 3.05 -6.68
N LEU A 102 4.27 3.96 -5.81
CA LEU A 102 3.18 4.89 -6.06
C LEU A 102 3.79 6.23 -6.48
N GLN A 103 3.25 6.81 -7.53
CA GLN A 103 3.73 8.07 -8.03
C GLN A 103 2.58 9.07 -8.12
N VAL A 104 2.88 10.31 -7.79
CA VAL A 104 1.97 11.44 -7.96
C VAL A 104 2.68 12.46 -8.82
N PHE A 105 2.10 12.76 -9.96
CA PHE A 105 2.52 13.89 -10.78
C PHE A 105 1.62 15.07 -10.47
N GLU A 106 2.23 16.20 -10.15
CA GLU A 106 1.55 17.47 -9.92
C GLU A 106 2.20 18.54 -10.78
N HIS A 107 1.42 19.48 -11.27
CA HIS A 107 1.92 20.62 -11.98
C HIS A 107 1.93 21.87 -11.09
N MET A 108 2.85 22.77 -11.34
CA MET A 108 2.87 24.08 -10.69
C MET A 108 3.13 25.19 -11.69
N LEU A 109 2.53 26.34 -11.43
CA LEU A 109 2.81 27.59 -12.12
C LEU A 109 3.62 28.48 -11.20
N PRO A 110 4.92 28.68 -11.41
CA PRO A 110 5.75 29.52 -10.55
C PRO A 110 5.29 30.99 -10.56
N ILE A 111 4.72 31.42 -11.67
CA ILE A 111 4.07 32.74 -11.83
C ILE A 111 2.86 32.58 -12.77
N PRO A 112 1.82 33.44 -12.65
CA PRO A 112 0.72 33.49 -13.60
C PRO A 112 1.24 33.60 -15.03
N GLU A 113 0.58 32.92 -15.98
CA GLU A 113 0.92 32.92 -17.42
C GLU A 113 2.26 32.22 -17.78
N ALA A 114 3.02 31.69 -16.81
CA ALA A 114 4.18 30.86 -17.10
C ALA A 114 3.77 29.49 -17.61
N LYS A 115 4.73 28.80 -18.24
CA LYS A 115 4.54 27.38 -18.59
C LYS A 115 4.55 26.51 -17.32
N HIS A 116 3.80 25.40 -17.38
CA HIS A 116 3.73 24.45 -16.28
C HIS A 116 5.09 23.79 -16.00
N TRP A 117 5.43 23.75 -14.74
CA TRP A 117 6.49 22.92 -14.21
C TRP A 117 5.85 21.64 -13.65
N GLY A 118 6.59 20.55 -13.61
CA GLY A 118 6.14 19.30 -13.02
C GLY A 118 6.87 18.97 -11.71
N VAL A 119 6.15 18.38 -10.80
CA VAL A 119 6.71 17.71 -9.62
C VAL A 119 6.25 16.27 -9.65
N LEU A 120 7.19 15.34 -9.71
CA LEU A 120 6.93 13.91 -9.60
C LEU A 120 7.37 13.44 -8.22
N LEU A 121 6.42 12.98 -7.44
CA LEU A 121 6.65 12.32 -6.16
C LEU A 121 6.55 10.80 -6.37
N GLU A 122 7.58 10.08 -5.97
CA GLU A 122 7.61 8.62 -6.00
C GLU A 122 7.75 8.08 -4.57
N VAL A 123 6.87 7.17 -4.19
CA VAL A 123 6.89 6.53 -2.87
C VAL A 123 6.92 5.02 -3.05
N PRO A 124 7.92 4.31 -2.53
CA PRO A 124 7.92 2.85 -2.53
C PRO A 124 6.69 2.30 -1.81
N LYS A 125 6.08 1.22 -2.35
CA LYS A 125 4.89 0.61 -1.73
C LYS A 125 5.20 -0.06 -0.39
N ASP A 126 6.38 -0.63 -0.23
CA ASP A 126 6.77 -1.37 0.97
C ASP A 126 6.64 -0.57 2.27
N PRO A 127 7.16 0.68 2.36
CA PRO A 127 6.99 1.47 3.58
C PRO A 127 5.56 1.93 3.82
N LEU A 128 4.76 2.09 2.77
CA LEU A 128 3.35 2.46 2.88
C LEU A 128 2.48 1.29 3.34
N LEU A 129 2.70 0.12 2.75
CA LEU A 129 1.89 -1.07 2.97
C LEU A 129 2.45 -1.95 4.10
N GLY A 130 3.72 -1.81 4.46
CA GLY A 130 4.39 -2.60 5.46
C GLY A 130 3.66 -2.70 6.80
N PRO A 131 3.16 -1.60 7.39
CA PRO A 131 2.35 -1.66 8.60
C PRO A 131 1.03 -2.41 8.43
N ALA A 132 0.37 -2.25 7.28
CA ALA A 132 -0.89 -2.94 6.97
C ALA A 132 -0.66 -4.45 6.73
N LEU A 133 0.37 -4.81 5.99
CA LEU A 133 0.75 -6.21 5.74
C LEU A 133 1.21 -6.93 7.02
N LYS A 134 1.90 -6.24 7.93
CA LYS A 134 2.24 -6.80 9.24
C LYS A 134 1.00 -7.06 10.08
N LEU A 135 0.05 -6.12 10.09
CA LEU A 135 -1.21 -6.29 10.81
C LEU A 135 -2.04 -7.44 10.24
N GLU A 136 -2.11 -7.55 8.92
CA GLU A 136 -2.80 -8.66 8.24
C GLU A 136 -2.18 -10.01 8.63
N LYS A 137 -0.85 -10.12 8.62
CA LYS A 137 -0.14 -11.33 9.02
C LYS A 137 -0.35 -11.67 10.51
N GLU A 138 -0.30 -10.69 11.40
CA GLU A 138 -0.59 -10.89 12.82
C GLU A 138 -2.04 -11.33 13.07
N LEU A 139 -2.98 -10.80 12.30
CA LEU A 139 -4.39 -11.22 12.36
C LEU A 139 -4.59 -12.65 11.86
N ASP A 140 -3.93 -13.03 10.78
CA ASP A 140 -3.99 -14.40 10.24
C ASP A 140 -3.35 -15.42 11.18
N GLU A 141 -2.22 -15.09 11.81
CA GLU A 141 -1.58 -15.94 12.82
C GLU A 141 -2.47 -16.13 14.05
N ARG A 142 -3.14 -15.09 14.52
CA ARG A 142 -4.12 -15.19 15.62
C ARG A 142 -5.33 -16.01 15.23
N ARG A 143 -5.84 -15.83 14.03
CA ARG A 143 -7.02 -16.53 13.51
C ARG A 143 -6.79 -18.03 13.38
N THR A 144 -5.61 -18.43 12.94
CA THR A 144 -5.23 -19.86 12.87
C THR A 144 -5.05 -20.48 14.24
N ALA A 145 -4.49 -19.76 15.22
CA ALA A 145 -4.36 -20.22 16.60
C ALA A 145 -5.74 -20.38 17.28
N ASP A 146 -6.63 -19.40 17.13
CA ASP A 146 -8.00 -19.44 17.68
C ASP A 146 -8.83 -20.57 17.07
N THR A 147 -8.70 -20.78 15.75
CA THR A 147 -9.41 -21.87 15.05
C THR A 147 -8.93 -23.24 15.54
N SER A 148 -7.64 -23.43 15.70
CA SER A 148 -7.03 -24.68 16.19
C SER A 148 -7.47 -24.98 17.62
N PHE A 149 -7.52 -23.96 18.48
CA PHE A 149 -7.99 -24.10 19.85
C PHE A 149 -9.50 -24.45 19.92
N SER A 150 -10.31 -23.81 19.08
CA SER A 150 -11.76 -24.09 19.00
C SER A 150 -12.05 -25.50 18.52
N VAL A 151 -11.30 -26.02 17.53
CA VAL A 151 -11.40 -27.38 17.03
C VAL A 151 -11.02 -28.38 18.12
N LEU A 152 -9.92 -28.13 18.84
CA LEU A 152 -9.48 -28.99 19.94
C LEU A 152 -10.54 -29.06 21.06
N LEU A 153 -11.09 -27.91 21.45
CA LEU A 153 -12.13 -27.82 22.48
C LEU A 153 -13.39 -28.60 22.04
N SER A 154 -13.77 -28.48 20.78
CA SER A 154 -14.92 -29.22 20.22
C SER A 154 -14.70 -30.73 20.23
N LEU A 155 -13.51 -31.20 19.90
CA LEU A 155 -13.17 -32.63 19.94
C LEU A 155 -13.23 -33.19 21.38
N ILE A 156 -12.74 -32.43 22.37
CA ILE A 156 -12.81 -32.78 23.77
C ILE A 156 -14.28 -32.87 24.22
N ALA A 157 -15.11 -31.89 23.86
CA ALA A 157 -16.53 -31.90 24.22
C ALA A 157 -17.28 -33.09 23.61
N ILE A 158 -17.03 -33.43 22.36
CA ILE A 158 -17.60 -34.60 21.68
C ILE A 158 -17.14 -35.89 22.38
N GLY A 159 -15.84 -35.99 22.71
CA GLY A 159 -15.29 -37.15 23.43
C GLY A 159 -15.94 -37.36 24.80
N LEU A 160 -16.09 -36.30 25.58
CA LEU A 160 -16.75 -36.34 26.89
C LEU A 160 -18.24 -36.70 26.77
N GLY A 161 -18.94 -36.10 25.80
CA GLY A 161 -20.36 -36.43 25.54
C GLY A 161 -20.54 -37.90 25.14
N GLY A 162 -19.68 -38.41 24.26
CA GLY A 162 -19.66 -39.82 23.87
C GLY A 162 -19.38 -40.78 25.05
N ALA A 163 -18.41 -40.43 25.88
CA ALA A 163 -18.09 -41.22 27.08
C ALA A 163 -19.23 -41.24 28.08
N LEU A 164 -19.88 -40.11 28.35
CA LEU A 164 -21.06 -40.04 29.19
C LEU A 164 -22.21 -40.88 28.63
N MET A 165 -22.47 -40.83 27.36
CA MET A 165 -23.49 -41.60 26.67
C MET A 165 -23.21 -43.11 26.77
N TRP A 166 -21.95 -43.52 26.61
CA TRP A 166 -21.52 -44.89 26.73
C TRP A 166 -21.66 -45.39 28.17
N LEU A 167 -21.31 -44.60 29.18
CA LEU A 167 -21.47 -44.93 30.62
C LEU A 167 -22.94 -45.09 30.98
N THR A 168 -23.82 -44.20 30.55
CA THR A 168 -25.27 -44.31 30.80
C THR A 168 -25.88 -45.52 30.09
N ALA A 169 -25.47 -45.82 28.85
CA ALA A 169 -25.90 -47.00 28.13
C ALA A 169 -25.47 -48.28 28.86
N ARG A 170 -24.27 -48.31 29.44
CA ARG A 170 -23.73 -49.49 30.10
C ARG A 170 -24.29 -49.63 31.54
N GLY A 171 -24.45 -48.51 32.26
CA GLY A 171 -24.86 -48.53 33.65
C GLY A 171 -26.37 -48.58 33.90
N VAL A 172 -27.17 -48.06 32.97
CA VAL A 172 -28.61 -47.91 33.13
C VAL A 172 -29.39 -48.76 32.12
N THR A 173 -29.09 -48.63 30.86
CA THR A 173 -29.88 -49.25 29.78
C THR A 173 -29.72 -50.77 29.75
N ARG A 174 -28.50 -51.31 29.95
CA ARG A 174 -28.27 -52.77 29.94
C ARG A 174 -28.98 -53.46 31.13
N PRO A 175 -28.91 -53.01 32.38
CA PRO A 175 -29.65 -53.64 33.48
C PRO A 175 -31.16 -53.60 33.28
N ILE A 176 -31.70 -52.47 32.77
CA ILE A 176 -33.13 -52.33 32.49
C ILE A 176 -33.59 -53.38 31.42
N LEU A 177 -32.83 -53.52 30.36
CA LEU A 177 -33.12 -54.52 29.30
C LEU A 177 -33.00 -55.96 29.83
N ALA A 178 -32.06 -56.23 30.74
CA ALA A 178 -31.95 -57.55 31.38
C ALA A 178 -33.15 -57.85 32.24
N VAL A 179 -33.65 -56.93 33.05
CA VAL A 179 -34.87 -57.08 33.85
C VAL A 179 -36.09 -57.21 32.95
N ALA A 180 -36.22 -56.44 31.88
CA ALA A 180 -37.32 -56.57 30.92
C ALA A 180 -37.32 -57.94 30.23
N ALA A 181 -36.13 -58.46 29.87
CA ALA A 181 -35.99 -59.81 29.31
C ALA A 181 -36.39 -60.91 30.31
N MET A 182 -36.01 -60.81 31.58
CA MET A 182 -36.43 -61.72 32.63
C MET A 182 -37.97 -61.71 32.85
N LEU A 183 -38.58 -60.52 32.91
CA LEU A 183 -40.04 -60.41 33.02
C LEU A 183 -40.76 -60.99 31.82
N LYS A 184 -40.23 -60.80 30.63
CA LYS A 184 -40.78 -61.39 29.40
C LYS A 184 -40.69 -62.92 29.44
N ASN A 185 -39.59 -63.48 29.90
CA ASN A 185 -39.39 -64.93 30.05
C ASN A 185 -40.36 -65.55 31.05
N ILE A 186 -40.63 -64.89 32.20
CA ILE A 186 -41.64 -65.29 33.18
C ILE A 186 -43.05 -65.20 32.57
N ALA A 187 -43.36 -64.13 31.82
CA ALA A 187 -44.69 -63.94 31.22
C ALA A 187 -45.00 -64.92 30.07
N SER A 188 -43.97 -65.44 29.40
CA SER A 188 -44.11 -66.44 28.34
C SER A 188 -44.26 -67.91 28.87
N GLY A 189 -44.17 -68.11 30.14
CA GLY A 189 -44.39 -69.42 30.78
C GLY A 189 -43.20 -70.40 30.73
N GLU A 190 -42.04 -69.96 30.27
CA GLU A 190 -40.78 -70.74 30.19
C GLU A 190 -39.84 -70.44 31.38
N GLY A 191 -40.38 -69.90 32.51
CA GLY A 191 -39.59 -69.60 33.72
C GLY A 191 -39.17 -70.87 34.43
N ASP A 192 -37.93 -71.30 34.19
CA ASP A 192 -37.27 -72.29 35.05
C ASP A 192 -36.95 -71.64 36.39
N LEU A 193 -37.53 -72.10 37.48
CA LEU A 193 -37.40 -71.64 38.88
C LEU A 193 -36.32 -72.40 39.66
N THR A 194 -35.38 -73.06 38.98
CA THR A 194 -34.25 -73.73 39.60
C THR A 194 -32.99 -72.87 39.56
#